data_e59f90ef909c8bd9eb48d5ad5ce70c58
#
_entry.id   e59f90ef909c8bd9eb48d5ad5ce70c58
#
_cell.length_a   1.000
_cell.length_b   1.000
_cell.length_c   1.000
_cell.angle_alpha   90.00
_cell.angle_beta   90.00
_cell.angle_gamma   90.00
#
_symmetry.space_group_name_H-M   'P 1'
#
loop_
_entity.id
_entity.type
_entity.pdbx_description
1 polymer ?
#
loop_
_entity_poly.entity_id
_entity_poly.type
_entity_poly.pdbx_seq_one_letter_code
_entity_poly.pdbx_strand_id
1 'polypeptide(L)'
;MEANKNKKNGAMLQIWLMFLVMGLVLASGFFLIPKTEDERQKMMSFLGTTNTGEIVTPVADFVSFAPSPPSVKPKWKILVAETNECSDVCEQMIYNMRQVHMLLGRSTLRVERYFLTDLDKISDQELENIKGINPFLNIMSVKPQALESILLETSAAWDMKSPRYFVLNPEWKAVLFYTADHDPNGLLDDVKHLLKYSPMR
;
A
#
# COMPACT_ATOMS: atom_id res chain seq x y z
N MET A 1 20.90 34.37 58.45
CA MET A 1 19.52 34.13 57.98
C MET A 1 19.31 34.21 56.46
N GLU A 2 20.25 34.80 55.68
CA GLU A 2 20.15 35.01 54.22
C GLU A 2 20.45 33.76 53.37
N ALA A 3 21.33 32.87 53.80
CA ALA A 3 21.71 31.66 53.04
C ALA A 3 20.56 30.63 52.83
N ASN A 4 19.59 30.61 53.75
CA ASN A 4 18.46 29.69 53.67
C ASN A 4 17.35 30.19 52.71
N LYS A 5 17.27 31.51 52.48
CA LYS A 5 16.30 32.13 51.58
C LYS A 5 16.70 31.92 50.11
N ASN A 6 18.00 31.96 49.78
CA ASN A 6 18.53 31.69 48.43
C ASN A 6 18.37 30.25 48.03
N LYS A 7 18.53 29.29 48.96
CA LYS A 7 18.33 27.84 48.69
C LYS A 7 16.87 27.47 48.39
N LYS A 8 15.91 28.13 49.08
CA LYS A 8 14.46 27.96 48.80
C LYS A 8 14.08 28.54 47.41
N ASN A 9 14.64 29.68 47.03
CA ASN A 9 14.35 30.30 45.74
C ASN A 9 14.89 29.47 44.60
N GLY A 10 16.06 28.82 44.72
CA GLY A 10 16.62 27.90 43.74
C GLY A 10 15.78 26.65 43.54
N ALA A 11 15.29 26.06 44.64
CA ALA A 11 14.42 24.85 44.53
C ALA A 11 13.07 25.21 43.89
N MET A 12 12.49 26.36 44.20
CA MET A 12 11.22 26.81 43.59
C MET A 12 11.41 27.08 42.07
N LEU A 13 12.52 27.67 41.70
CA LEU A 13 12.87 27.93 40.29
C LEU A 13 12.98 26.61 39.50
N GLN A 14 13.63 25.59 40.08
CA GLN A 14 13.76 24.27 39.46
C GLN A 14 12.37 23.60 39.25
N ILE A 15 11.48 23.69 40.21
CA ILE A 15 10.13 23.15 40.09
C ILE A 15 9.35 23.84 38.97
N TRP A 16 9.41 25.17 38.92
CA TRP A 16 8.78 25.96 37.84
C TRP A 16 9.35 25.64 36.47
N LEU A 17 10.65 25.42 36.37
CA LEU A 17 11.30 25.03 35.12
C LEU A 17 10.86 23.64 34.64
N MET A 18 10.70 22.67 35.58
CA MET A 18 10.14 21.34 35.25
C MET A 18 8.71 21.46 34.72
N PHE A 19 7.85 22.25 35.36
CA PHE A 19 6.47 22.46 34.88
C PHE A 19 6.43 23.16 33.52
N LEU A 20 7.34 24.11 33.30
CA LEU A 20 7.45 24.81 32.01
C LEU A 20 7.85 23.85 30.89
N VAL A 21 8.89 23.03 31.10
CA VAL A 21 9.33 22.01 30.12
C VAL A 21 8.22 20.99 29.86
N MET A 22 7.57 20.49 30.91
CA MET A 22 6.46 19.54 30.77
C MET A 22 5.27 20.17 30.00
N GLY A 23 4.91 21.41 30.31
CA GLY A 23 3.87 22.15 29.60
C GLY A 23 4.22 22.39 28.14
N LEU A 24 5.47 22.67 27.82
CA LEU A 24 5.95 22.88 26.45
C LEU A 24 5.91 21.60 25.63
N VAL A 25 6.26 20.45 26.24
CA VAL A 25 6.15 19.13 25.57
C VAL A 25 4.70 18.75 25.30
N LEU A 26 3.80 18.97 26.26
CA LEU A 26 2.37 18.69 26.05
C LEU A 26 1.76 19.63 25.01
N ALA A 27 2.09 20.91 25.04
CA ALA A 27 1.64 21.89 24.05
C ALA A 27 2.16 21.53 22.65
N SER A 28 3.45 21.17 22.49
CA SER A 28 4.02 20.77 21.22
C SER A 28 3.33 19.52 20.65
N GLY A 29 3.01 18.52 21.48
CA GLY A 29 2.24 17.35 21.08
C GLY A 29 0.85 17.72 20.55
N PHE A 30 0.17 18.65 21.20
CA PHE A 30 -1.15 19.10 20.77
C PHE A 30 -1.14 19.88 19.44
N PHE A 31 -0.08 20.67 19.19
CA PHE A 31 0.08 21.44 17.96
C PHE A 31 0.61 20.61 16.79
N LEU A 32 1.39 19.55 17.06
CA LEU A 32 1.99 18.70 16.03
C LEU A 32 1.05 17.58 15.55
N ILE A 33 -0.05 17.30 16.25
CA ILE A 33 -1.02 16.28 15.79
C ILE A 33 -1.86 16.87 14.66
N PRO A 34 -1.77 16.35 13.43
CA PRO A 34 -2.57 16.82 12.31
C PRO A 34 -4.05 16.57 12.57
N LYS A 35 -4.87 17.60 12.40
CA LYS A 35 -6.33 17.55 12.65
C LYS A 35 -7.13 17.35 11.37
N THR A 36 -6.51 17.65 10.22
CA THR A 36 -7.14 17.54 8.91
C THR A 36 -6.42 16.50 8.04
N GLU A 37 -7.13 15.91 7.08
CA GLU A 37 -6.53 14.95 6.14
C GLU A 37 -5.44 15.61 5.28
N ASP A 38 -5.60 16.90 4.92
CA ASP A 38 -4.59 17.65 4.18
C ASP A 38 -3.30 17.84 4.97
N GLU A 39 -3.39 18.09 6.28
CA GLU A 39 -2.22 18.18 7.16
C GLU A 39 -1.53 16.83 7.34
N ARG A 40 -2.31 15.75 7.41
CA ARG A 40 -1.77 14.38 7.42
C ARG A 40 -1.00 14.05 6.16
N GLN A 41 -1.56 14.38 4.98
CA GLN A 41 -0.89 14.16 3.70
C GLN A 41 0.42 14.96 3.60
N LYS A 42 0.42 16.23 4.00
CA LYS A 42 1.63 17.07 4.04
C LYS A 42 2.68 16.50 5.01
N MET A 43 2.27 16.02 6.17
CA MET A 43 3.18 15.41 7.14
C MET A 43 3.75 14.08 6.63
N MET A 44 2.94 13.24 5.99
CA MET A 44 3.41 11.98 5.36
C MET A 44 4.39 12.27 4.22
N SER A 45 4.16 13.30 3.40
CA SER A 45 5.08 13.68 2.32
C SER A 45 6.41 14.23 2.85
N PHE A 46 6.41 14.86 4.03
CA PHE A 46 7.62 15.42 4.66
C PHE A 46 8.42 14.37 5.43
N LEU A 47 7.75 13.47 6.15
CA LEU A 47 8.40 12.42 6.95
C LEU A 47 8.82 11.20 6.10
N GLY A 48 8.31 11.10 4.87
CA GLY A 48 8.44 9.92 4.03
C GLY A 48 7.55 8.78 4.54
N THR A 49 7.19 7.89 3.64
CA THR A 49 6.56 6.62 4.00
C THR A 49 7.63 5.56 4.12
N THR A 50 7.46 4.61 5.06
CA THR A 50 8.34 3.44 5.16
C THR A 50 8.06 2.42 4.06
N ASN A 51 7.04 2.65 3.23
CA ASN A 51 6.68 1.80 2.12
C ASN A 51 7.62 2.03 0.94
N THR A 52 8.00 0.94 0.29
CA THR A 52 8.74 0.98 -0.99
C THR A 52 7.80 1.32 -2.14
N GLY A 53 6.57 0.82 -2.09
CA GLY A 53 5.52 1.16 -3.05
C GLY A 53 4.93 2.54 -2.78
N GLU A 54 4.39 3.14 -3.84
CA GLU A 54 3.72 4.44 -3.78
C GLU A 54 2.27 4.26 -3.28
N ILE A 55 1.83 5.17 -2.40
CA ILE A 55 0.46 5.16 -1.88
C ILE A 55 -0.50 5.68 -2.95
N VAL A 56 -1.60 4.96 -3.17
CA VAL A 56 -2.68 5.39 -4.08
C VAL A 56 -3.55 6.44 -3.38
N THR A 57 -3.52 7.66 -3.86
CA THR A 57 -4.27 8.79 -3.28
C THR A 57 -4.95 9.63 -4.37
N PRO A 58 -6.27 9.87 -4.29
CA PRO A 58 -7.24 9.16 -3.45
C PRO A 58 -7.29 7.66 -3.73
N VAL A 59 -7.86 6.89 -2.83
CA VAL A 59 -7.94 5.42 -2.95
C VAL A 59 -8.76 5.03 -4.18
N ALA A 60 -8.18 4.21 -5.06
CA ALA A 60 -8.87 3.70 -6.25
C ALA A 60 -9.75 2.48 -5.90
N ASP A 61 -10.97 2.46 -6.39
CA ASP A 61 -11.97 1.41 -6.13
C ASP A 61 -12.03 0.40 -7.27
N PHE A 62 -11.60 -0.83 -7.01
CA PHE A 62 -11.59 -1.95 -7.95
C PHE A 62 -12.77 -2.92 -7.74
N VAL A 63 -13.77 -2.56 -6.92
CA VAL A 63 -14.92 -3.44 -6.62
C VAL A 63 -15.65 -3.88 -7.88
N SER A 64 -15.71 -3.03 -8.92
CA SER A 64 -16.33 -3.37 -10.21
C SER A 64 -15.69 -4.58 -10.91
N PHE A 65 -14.44 -4.90 -10.58
CA PHE A 65 -13.71 -6.06 -11.11
C PHE A 65 -13.73 -7.25 -10.16
N ALA A 66 -14.35 -7.13 -8.99
CA ALA A 66 -14.42 -8.22 -8.02
C ALA A 66 -15.21 -9.41 -8.56
N PRO A 67 -14.78 -10.66 -8.32
CA PRO A 67 -15.54 -11.83 -8.72
C PRO A 67 -16.89 -11.90 -7.99
N SER A 68 -17.92 -12.32 -8.72
CA SER A 68 -19.26 -12.54 -8.16
C SER A 68 -19.56 -14.06 -8.16
N PRO A 69 -19.96 -14.67 -7.04
CA PRO A 69 -20.17 -14.09 -5.70
C PRO A 69 -18.86 -13.72 -4.98
N PRO A 70 -18.90 -12.76 -4.04
CA PRO A 70 -17.72 -12.35 -3.29
C PRO A 70 -17.14 -13.51 -2.46
N SER A 71 -15.84 -13.51 -2.27
CA SER A 71 -15.15 -14.49 -1.45
C SER A 71 -15.73 -14.54 -0.03
N VAL A 72 -15.96 -15.76 0.49
CA VAL A 72 -16.45 -15.99 1.87
C VAL A 72 -15.48 -15.42 2.92
N LYS A 73 -14.20 -15.36 2.60
CA LYS A 73 -13.16 -14.77 3.46
C LYS A 73 -12.43 -13.71 2.66
N PRO A 74 -12.67 -12.42 2.93
CA PRO A 74 -12.00 -11.34 2.25
C PRO A 74 -10.50 -11.38 2.52
N LYS A 75 -9.70 -11.36 1.44
CA LYS A 75 -8.24 -11.43 1.49
C LYS A 75 -7.63 -10.19 0.86
N TRP A 76 -6.38 -9.92 1.20
CA TRP A 76 -5.55 -8.98 0.46
C TRP A 76 -5.27 -9.51 -0.94
N LYS A 77 -5.03 -8.62 -1.89
CA LYS A 77 -4.73 -9.00 -3.27
C LYS A 77 -3.46 -8.32 -3.72
N ILE A 78 -2.62 -9.08 -4.41
CA ILE A 78 -1.52 -8.56 -5.22
C ILE A 78 -1.97 -8.74 -6.66
N LEU A 79 -2.02 -7.66 -7.41
CA LEU A 79 -2.55 -7.61 -8.75
C LEU A 79 -1.48 -7.07 -9.70
N VAL A 80 -1.24 -7.74 -10.81
CA VAL A 80 -0.54 -7.20 -11.97
C VAL A 80 -1.58 -6.75 -12.98
N ALA A 81 -1.50 -5.51 -13.41
CA ALA A 81 -2.36 -4.95 -14.46
C ALA A 81 -1.52 -4.69 -15.72
N GLU A 82 -1.91 -5.32 -16.84
CA GLU A 82 -1.38 -5.08 -18.18
C GLU A 82 -2.54 -5.15 -19.17
N THR A 83 -2.75 -4.09 -19.91
CA THR A 83 -3.89 -3.99 -20.85
C THR A 83 -3.50 -4.22 -22.32
N ASN A 84 -2.21 -4.41 -22.58
CA ASN A 84 -1.67 -4.80 -23.89
C ASN A 84 -1.25 -6.28 -23.87
N GLU A 85 -0.53 -6.70 -24.90
CA GLU A 85 0.16 -8.00 -24.91
C GLU A 85 1.12 -8.09 -23.70
N CYS A 86 1.19 -9.25 -23.06
CA CYS A 86 2.07 -9.43 -21.92
C CYS A 86 3.52 -9.51 -22.37
N SER A 87 4.25 -8.42 -22.24
CA SER A 87 5.66 -8.34 -22.55
C SER A 87 6.53 -9.16 -21.59
N ASP A 88 7.83 -9.34 -21.91
CA ASP A 88 8.80 -9.97 -21.00
C ASP A 88 8.77 -9.32 -19.59
N VAL A 89 8.56 -8.01 -19.52
CA VAL A 89 8.44 -7.28 -18.25
C VAL A 89 7.18 -7.70 -17.50
N CYS A 90 6.05 -7.85 -18.19
CA CYS A 90 4.81 -8.32 -17.60
C CYS A 90 4.96 -9.77 -17.08
N GLU A 91 5.56 -10.67 -17.86
CA GLU A 91 5.82 -12.05 -17.43
C GLU A 91 6.74 -12.09 -16.20
N GLN A 92 7.79 -11.26 -16.18
CA GLN A 92 8.69 -11.15 -15.04
C GLN A 92 7.97 -10.63 -13.80
N MET A 93 7.07 -9.66 -13.96
CA MET A 93 6.25 -9.17 -12.84
C MET A 93 5.32 -10.27 -12.31
N ILE A 94 4.65 -11.03 -13.16
CA ILE A 94 3.81 -12.16 -12.75
C ILE A 94 4.65 -13.22 -12.01
N TYR A 95 5.85 -13.52 -12.50
CA TYR A 95 6.79 -14.43 -11.84
C TYR A 95 7.19 -13.90 -10.46
N ASN A 96 7.61 -12.64 -10.37
CA ASN A 96 8.00 -12.00 -9.10
C ASN A 96 6.83 -11.98 -8.10
N MET A 97 5.61 -11.69 -8.54
CA MET A 97 4.40 -11.77 -7.71
C MET A 97 4.20 -13.18 -7.11
N ARG A 98 4.49 -14.23 -7.89
CA ARG A 98 4.47 -15.61 -7.38
C ARG A 98 5.53 -15.82 -6.31
N GLN A 99 6.76 -15.34 -6.52
CA GLN A 99 7.85 -15.46 -5.54
C GLN A 99 7.50 -14.73 -4.24
N VAL A 100 7.04 -13.48 -4.34
CA VAL A 100 6.55 -12.69 -3.20
C VAL A 100 5.48 -13.48 -2.43
N HIS A 101 4.49 -14.00 -3.11
CA HIS A 101 3.41 -14.76 -2.48
C HIS A 101 3.93 -16.00 -1.74
N MET A 102 4.87 -16.76 -2.31
CA MET A 102 5.49 -17.92 -1.64
C MET A 102 6.30 -17.50 -0.41
N LEU A 103 7.02 -16.38 -0.48
CA LEU A 103 7.84 -15.86 0.62
C LEU A 103 7.01 -15.29 1.80
N LEU A 104 5.70 -15.12 1.65
CA LEU A 104 4.79 -14.79 2.75
C LEU A 104 4.62 -15.93 3.75
N GLY A 105 5.03 -17.16 3.44
CA GLY A 105 4.95 -18.31 4.32
C GLY A 105 3.53 -18.59 4.80
N ARG A 106 3.28 -18.60 6.10
CA ARG A 106 1.94 -18.85 6.66
C ARG A 106 0.90 -17.80 6.27
N SER A 107 1.32 -16.62 5.87
CA SER A 107 0.43 -15.52 5.48
C SER A 107 -0.09 -15.63 4.04
N THR A 108 0.40 -16.59 3.24
CA THR A 108 -0.08 -16.84 1.87
C THR A 108 -1.60 -17.07 1.81
N LEU A 109 -2.16 -17.72 2.84
CA LEU A 109 -3.61 -17.97 2.92
C LEU A 109 -4.46 -16.70 3.04
N ARG A 110 -3.84 -15.56 3.38
CA ARG A 110 -4.47 -14.26 3.54
C ARG A 110 -4.33 -13.36 2.31
N VAL A 111 -3.64 -13.84 1.27
CA VAL A 111 -3.35 -13.08 0.06
C VAL A 111 -3.77 -13.89 -1.16
N GLU A 112 -4.36 -13.23 -2.14
CA GLU A 112 -4.66 -13.78 -3.47
C GLU A 112 -3.87 -13.02 -4.52
N ARG A 113 -3.59 -13.71 -5.64
CA ARG A 113 -2.89 -13.16 -6.79
C ARG A 113 -3.84 -12.99 -7.95
N TYR A 114 -3.75 -11.84 -8.60
CA TYR A 114 -4.59 -11.53 -9.75
C TYR A 114 -3.73 -11.01 -10.90
N PHE A 115 -4.12 -11.39 -12.11
CA PHE A 115 -3.65 -10.79 -13.35
C PHE A 115 -4.84 -10.15 -14.05
N LEU A 116 -4.79 -8.85 -14.20
CA LEU A 116 -5.82 -8.02 -14.82
C LEU A 116 -5.35 -7.64 -16.21
N THR A 117 -6.02 -8.14 -17.25
CA THR A 117 -5.61 -7.94 -18.64
C THR A 117 -6.80 -7.79 -19.58
N ASP A 118 -6.58 -7.18 -20.74
CA ASP A 118 -7.55 -7.18 -21.82
C ASP A 118 -7.44 -8.50 -22.59
N LEU A 119 -8.40 -9.41 -22.37
CA LEU A 119 -8.41 -10.73 -23.02
C LEU A 119 -8.48 -10.69 -24.55
N ASP A 120 -8.87 -9.55 -25.14
CA ASP A 120 -8.84 -9.39 -26.59
C ASP A 120 -7.40 -9.10 -27.12
N LYS A 121 -6.45 -8.83 -26.24
CA LYS A 121 -5.06 -8.49 -26.57
C LYS A 121 -4.07 -9.60 -26.26
N ILE A 122 -4.45 -10.59 -25.50
CA ILE A 122 -3.61 -11.74 -25.15
C ILE A 122 -4.09 -12.98 -25.91
N SER A 123 -3.16 -13.76 -26.46
CA SER A 123 -3.51 -15.00 -27.15
C SER A 123 -3.90 -16.11 -26.18
N ASP A 124 -4.75 -17.02 -26.61
CA ASP A 124 -5.16 -18.19 -25.80
C ASP A 124 -3.94 -19.03 -25.38
N GLN A 125 -2.94 -19.18 -26.27
CA GLN A 125 -1.73 -19.93 -25.98
C GLN A 125 -0.88 -19.25 -24.89
N GLU A 126 -0.74 -17.95 -24.91
CA GLU A 126 -0.03 -17.17 -23.90
C GLU A 126 -0.76 -17.24 -22.57
N LEU A 127 -2.10 -17.11 -22.60
CA LEU A 127 -2.94 -17.24 -21.41
C LEU A 127 -2.81 -18.61 -20.74
N GLU A 128 -2.80 -19.69 -21.53
CA GLU A 128 -2.58 -21.05 -21.02
C GLU A 128 -1.15 -21.23 -20.49
N ASN A 129 -0.14 -20.65 -21.10
CA ASN A 129 1.24 -20.67 -20.59
C ASN A 129 1.33 -19.96 -19.22
N ILE A 130 0.75 -18.77 -19.11
CA ILE A 130 0.73 -18.01 -17.84
C ILE A 130 0.05 -18.81 -16.75
N LYS A 131 -1.11 -19.42 -17.02
CA LYS A 131 -1.84 -20.29 -16.09
C LYS A 131 -1.03 -21.52 -15.69
N GLY A 132 -0.44 -22.19 -16.66
CA GLY A 132 0.34 -23.43 -16.45
C GLY A 132 1.51 -23.22 -15.50
N ILE A 133 2.23 -22.09 -15.66
CA ILE A 133 3.37 -21.75 -14.81
C ILE A 133 2.93 -21.18 -13.45
N ASN A 134 1.77 -20.56 -13.37
CA ASN A 134 1.30 -19.84 -12.19
C ASN A 134 0.00 -20.46 -11.60
N PRO A 135 0.07 -21.63 -10.94
CA PRO A 135 -1.10 -22.20 -10.29
C PRO A 135 -1.67 -21.22 -9.25
N PHE A 136 -3.00 -21.20 -9.13
CA PHE A 136 -3.75 -20.28 -8.23
C PHE A 136 -3.63 -18.77 -8.59
N LEU A 137 -3.22 -18.43 -9.81
CA LEU A 137 -3.35 -17.09 -10.35
C LEU A 137 -4.78 -16.89 -10.87
N ASN A 138 -5.46 -15.90 -10.36
CA ASN A 138 -6.77 -15.51 -10.87
C ASN A 138 -6.57 -14.53 -12.04
N ILE A 139 -7.15 -14.84 -13.19
CA ILE A 139 -7.08 -13.96 -14.36
C ILE A 139 -8.43 -13.28 -14.53
N MET A 140 -8.40 -11.97 -14.73
CA MET A 140 -9.59 -11.13 -14.84
C MET A 140 -9.50 -10.27 -16.10
N SER A 141 -10.62 -10.21 -16.81
CA SER A 141 -10.75 -9.34 -17.99
C SER A 141 -11.02 -7.90 -17.58
N VAL A 142 -10.27 -6.97 -18.18
CA VAL A 142 -10.51 -5.54 -18.04
C VAL A 142 -10.32 -4.86 -19.39
N LYS A 143 -11.16 -3.85 -19.67
CA LYS A 143 -10.91 -2.95 -20.79
C LYS A 143 -10.06 -1.77 -20.31
N PRO A 144 -9.07 -1.32 -21.12
CA PRO A 144 -8.19 -0.20 -20.75
C PRO A 144 -8.93 1.02 -20.21
N GLN A 145 -10.03 1.41 -20.88
CA GLN A 145 -10.84 2.58 -20.54
C GLN A 145 -11.49 2.45 -19.13
N ALA A 146 -11.91 1.24 -18.76
CA ALA A 146 -12.50 0.99 -17.45
C ALA A 146 -11.45 1.12 -16.33
N LEU A 147 -10.24 0.62 -16.57
CA LEU A 147 -9.13 0.75 -15.62
C LEU A 147 -8.65 2.20 -15.53
N GLU A 148 -8.51 2.88 -16.69
CA GLU A 148 -8.14 4.29 -16.76
C GLU A 148 -9.11 5.16 -15.96
N SER A 149 -10.42 4.96 -16.13
CA SER A 149 -11.45 5.76 -15.44
C SER A 149 -11.37 5.69 -13.91
N ILE A 150 -10.92 4.56 -13.35
CA ILE A 150 -10.75 4.37 -11.90
C ILE A 150 -9.48 5.06 -11.39
N LEU A 151 -8.44 5.14 -12.22
CA LEU A 151 -7.13 5.63 -11.81
C LEU A 151 -6.87 7.09 -12.18
N LEU A 152 -7.64 7.68 -13.09
CA LEU A 152 -7.40 8.99 -13.71
C LEU A 152 -7.19 10.11 -12.69
N GLU A 153 -7.96 10.12 -11.60
CA GLU A 153 -7.91 11.14 -10.56
C GLU A 153 -7.02 10.75 -9.36
N THR A 154 -6.25 9.67 -9.50
CA THR A 154 -5.40 9.18 -8.41
C THR A 154 -3.91 9.39 -8.71
N SER A 155 -3.07 9.28 -7.67
CA SER A 155 -1.62 9.28 -7.82
C SER A 155 -1.10 8.10 -8.66
N ALA A 156 -1.93 7.06 -8.87
CA ALA A 156 -1.61 5.89 -9.66
C ALA A 156 -2.04 6.02 -11.14
N ALA A 157 -2.48 7.18 -11.58
CA ALA A 157 -2.76 7.44 -13.00
C ALA A 157 -1.54 7.11 -13.87
N TRP A 158 -1.78 6.41 -14.99
CA TRP A 158 -0.69 6.00 -15.87
C TRP A 158 -1.21 5.79 -17.32
N ASP A 159 -0.30 5.81 -18.26
CA ASP A 159 -0.59 5.77 -19.71
C ASP A 159 -0.85 4.36 -20.28
N MET A 160 -0.98 3.35 -19.44
CA MET A 160 -1.21 1.93 -19.79
C MET A 160 -0.17 1.31 -20.73
N LYS A 161 1.05 1.90 -20.85
CA LYS A 161 2.09 1.39 -21.73
C LYS A 161 2.99 0.33 -21.11
N SER A 162 2.97 0.22 -19.81
CA SER A 162 3.80 -0.73 -19.06
C SER A 162 3.00 -1.37 -17.94
N PRO A 163 3.30 -2.61 -17.56
CA PRO A 163 2.58 -3.26 -16.46
C PRO A 163 2.82 -2.56 -15.13
N ARG A 164 1.84 -2.66 -14.22
CA ARG A 164 1.94 -2.18 -12.85
C ARG A 164 1.45 -3.21 -11.84
N TYR A 165 2.06 -3.20 -10.65
CA TYR A 165 1.46 -3.86 -9.50
C TYR A 165 0.50 -2.92 -8.78
N PHE A 166 -0.54 -3.53 -8.22
CA PHE A 166 -1.39 -2.93 -7.21
C PHE A 166 -1.51 -3.87 -6.02
N VAL A 167 -1.47 -3.31 -4.82
CA VAL A 167 -1.86 -4.02 -3.61
C VAL A 167 -3.22 -3.52 -3.20
N LEU A 168 -4.19 -4.45 -3.16
CA LEU A 168 -5.58 -4.14 -2.83
C LEU A 168 -5.91 -4.71 -1.45
N ASN A 169 -6.66 -3.93 -0.70
CA ASN A 169 -7.20 -4.37 0.58
C ASN A 169 -8.32 -5.43 0.39
N PRO A 170 -8.84 -6.04 1.47
CA PRO A 170 -9.94 -7.01 1.38
C PRO A 170 -11.20 -6.48 0.67
N GLU A 171 -11.45 -5.18 0.70
CA GLU A 171 -12.60 -4.50 0.07
C GLU A 171 -12.35 -4.07 -1.38
N TRP A 172 -11.31 -4.58 -2.05
CA TRP A 172 -10.93 -4.24 -3.43
C TRP A 172 -10.52 -2.78 -3.66
N LYS A 173 -10.00 -2.12 -2.65
CA LYS A 173 -9.47 -0.77 -2.77
C LYS A 173 -7.95 -0.82 -2.90
N ALA A 174 -7.40 -0.18 -3.93
CA ALA A 174 -5.97 -0.10 -4.15
C ALA A 174 -5.34 0.84 -3.11
N VAL A 175 -4.35 0.34 -2.38
CA VAL A 175 -3.64 1.10 -1.34
C VAL A 175 -2.21 1.42 -1.72
N LEU A 176 -1.55 0.56 -2.49
CA LEU A 176 -0.20 0.77 -3.01
C LEU A 176 -0.13 0.41 -4.49
N PHE A 177 0.76 1.06 -5.21
CA PHE A 177 1.14 0.66 -6.56
C PHE A 177 2.66 0.66 -6.74
N TYR A 178 3.13 -0.10 -7.74
CA TYR A 178 4.54 -0.24 -8.09
C TYR A 178 4.67 -0.29 -9.60
N THR A 179 5.75 0.28 -10.10
CA THR A 179 6.20 0.14 -11.48
C THR A 179 7.19 -1.01 -11.60
N ALA A 180 7.59 -1.35 -12.83
CA ALA A 180 8.61 -2.38 -13.07
C ALA A 180 10.00 -2.01 -12.50
N ASP A 181 10.25 -0.72 -12.24
CA ASP A 181 11.53 -0.22 -11.71
C ASP A 181 11.66 -0.42 -10.20
N HIS A 182 10.57 -0.73 -9.50
CA HIS A 182 10.59 -0.98 -8.06
C HIS A 182 11.17 -2.38 -7.75
N ASP A 183 11.95 -2.46 -6.66
CA ASP A 183 12.47 -3.74 -6.18
C ASP A 183 11.31 -4.65 -5.70
N PRO A 184 11.20 -5.89 -6.23
CA PRO A 184 10.22 -6.87 -5.77
C PRO A 184 10.31 -7.19 -4.26
N ASN A 185 11.50 -7.04 -3.64
CA ASN A 185 11.65 -7.21 -2.19
C ASN A 185 10.86 -6.17 -1.41
N GLY A 186 10.78 -4.94 -1.93
CA GLY A 186 9.95 -3.89 -1.35
C GLY A 186 8.47 -4.26 -1.31
N LEU A 187 7.95 -4.87 -2.39
CA LEU A 187 6.58 -5.38 -2.43
C LEU A 187 6.34 -6.45 -1.34
N LEU A 188 7.32 -7.35 -1.13
CA LEU A 188 7.23 -8.37 -0.09
C LEU A 188 7.16 -7.76 1.32
N ASP A 189 8.02 -6.78 1.59
CA ASP A 189 8.11 -6.16 2.91
C ASP A 189 6.86 -5.32 3.21
N ASP A 190 6.36 -4.58 2.23
CA ASP A 190 5.14 -3.80 2.36
C ASP A 190 3.91 -4.70 2.59
N VAL A 191 3.78 -5.79 1.85
CA VAL A 191 2.68 -6.75 2.05
C VAL A 191 2.77 -7.42 3.42
N LYS A 192 3.96 -7.80 3.90
CA LYS A 192 4.16 -8.33 5.26
C LYS A 192 3.74 -7.31 6.31
N HIS A 193 4.10 -6.04 6.12
CA HIS A 193 3.73 -4.96 7.02
C HIS A 193 2.20 -4.77 7.07
N LEU A 194 1.55 -4.68 5.92
CA LEU A 194 0.09 -4.59 5.84
C LEU A 194 -0.61 -5.77 6.52
N LEU A 195 -0.14 -6.99 6.30
CA LEU A 195 -0.70 -8.19 6.91
C LEU A 195 -0.50 -8.25 8.43
N LYS A 196 0.60 -7.69 8.95
CA LYS A 196 0.90 -7.62 10.39
C LYS A 196 -0.09 -6.72 11.13
N TYR A 197 -0.46 -5.59 10.53
CA TYR A 197 -1.33 -4.61 11.15
C TYR A 197 -2.80 -4.73 10.72
N SER A 198 -3.12 -5.61 9.78
CA SER A 198 -4.48 -5.91 9.38
C SER A 198 -5.05 -7.00 10.30
N PRO A 199 -6.05 -6.71 11.14
CA PRO A 199 -6.67 -7.73 11.98
C PRO A 199 -7.29 -8.82 11.09
N MET A 200 -7.07 -10.10 11.46
CA MET A 200 -7.85 -11.19 10.89
C MET A 200 -9.28 -11.07 11.43
N ARG A 201 -10.20 -10.67 10.58
CA ARG A 201 -11.63 -10.79 10.84
C ARG A 201 -12.19 -12.05 10.24
#